data_c4b2771ef6bac9c8fea080fa2b086615
#
_entry.id   c4b2771ef6bac9c8fea080fa2b086615
#
_cell.length_a   1.000
_cell.length_b   1.000
_cell.length_c   1.000
_cell.angle_alpha   90.00
_cell.angle_beta   90.00
_cell.angle_gamma   90.00
#
_symmetry.space_group_name_H-M   'P 1'
#
loop_
_entity.id
_entity.type
_entity.pdbx_description
1 polymer ?
#
loop_
_entity_poly.entity_id
_entity_poly.type
_entity_poly.pdbx_seq_one_letter_code
_entity_poly.pdbx_strand_id
1 'polypeptide(L)'
;MNNKPTVAISTDFLTAYAALPRQKQGKVTEFFNKFRNDPMHPGINFEKINEGIDKNICSVRIDDTYRGIVVREPESNVYILLWVDHHDEAYAWVKRKKCSINKLTGSVQIFDVQEVIEEQKAIDEPALFANISDEVFEKIGLPEEQLPMIKAIKTLEGLHSLKAAIPEEAFEGLEWLGNGFSVEEVLDTLYPETEKVEVKENDFAAALQTDTSRKSFVIVEGEEELQAIMQEPLEKWRIFLHPTQRKVVEKNFNGPARVLGGAGTGKTVVAMQNHFL
;
A
#
# COMPACT_ATOMS: atom_id res chain seq x y z
N MET A 1 17.99 1.43 26.31
CA MET A 1 17.04 0.42 25.77
C MET A 1 17.46 0.20 24.33
N ASN A 2 17.86 -1.02 23.98
CA ASN A 2 18.20 -1.34 22.58
C ASN A 2 16.88 -1.35 21.78
N ASN A 3 16.59 -0.23 21.15
CA ASN A 3 15.38 -0.11 20.32
C ASN A 3 15.69 -0.83 19.00
N LYS A 4 15.31 -2.12 18.94
CA LYS A 4 15.47 -2.93 17.72
C LYS A 4 14.70 -2.22 16.59
N PRO A 5 15.29 -2.09 15.40
CA PRO A 5 14.60 -1.47 14.27
C PRO A 5 13.34 -2.27 13.89
N THR A 6 12.27 -1.55 13.59
CA THR A 6 11.07 -2.14 12.97
C THR A 6 11.26 -2.14 11.45
N VAL A 7 11.25 -3.30 10.85
CA VAL A 7 11.37 -3.44 9.40
C VAL A 7 10.08 -4.01 8.84
N ALA A 8 9.45 -3.28 7.93
CA ALA A 8 8.26 -3.71 7.21
C ALA A 8 8.57 -3.85 5.71
N ILE A 9 7.82 -4.70 5.05
CA ILE A 9 7.92 -4.96 3.62
C ILE A 9 6.54 -4.69 3.00
N SER A 10 6.49 -3.89 1.93
CA SER A 10 5.26 -3.69 1.18
C SER A 10 4.96 -4.89 0.28
N THR A 11 3.68 -5.08 -0.06
CA THR A 11 3.25 -6.07 -1.05
C THR A 11 3.86 -5.81 -2.43
N ASP A 12 4.09 -4.54 -2.77
CA ASP A 12 4.76 -4.14 -4.02
C ASP A 12 6.21 -4.61 -4.06
N PHE A 13 6.95 -4.49 -2.93
CA PHE A 13 8.31 -5.03 -2.84
C PHE A 13 8.33 -6.55 -3.04
N LEU A 14 7.39 -7.28 -2.43
CA LEU A 14 7.30 -8.74 -2.60
C LEU A 14 6.99 -9.12 -4.04
N THR A 15 6.13 -8.35 -4.71
CA THR A 15 5.81 -8.53 -6.14
C THR A 15 7.04 -8.29 -7.02
N ALA A 16 7.76 -7.20 -6.78
CA ALA A 16 8.99 -6.89 -7.51
C ALA A 16 10.06 -7.96 -7.26
N TYR A 17 10.26 -8.36 -5.99
CA TYR A 17 11.19 -9.42 -5.62
C TYR A 17 10.90 -10.74 -6.35
N ALA A 18 9.64 -11.16 -6.40
CA ALA A 18 9.25 -12.41 -7.06
C ALA A 18 9.52 -12.38 -8.57
N ALA A 19 9.50 -11.20 -9.19
CA ALA A 19 9.82 -11.02 -10.61
C ALA A 19 11.33 -11.05 -10.90
N LEU A 20 12.19 -10.93 -9.89
CA LEU A 20 13.65 -10.94 -10.09
C LEU A 20 14.16 -12.32 -10.51
N PRO A 21 15.27 -12.38 -11.29
CA PRO A 21 15.99 -13.62 -11.53
C PRO A 21 16.42 -14.27 -10.20
N ARG A 22 16.36 -15.60 -10.09
CA ARG A 22 16.68 -16.36 -8.86
C ARG A 22 18.02 -15.97 -8.22
N GLN A 23 19.04 -15.73 -9.04
CA GLN A 23 20.35 -15.29 -8.55
C GLN A 23 20.27 -13.93 -7.83
N LYS A 24 19.40 -13.03 -8.31
CA LYS A 24 19.19 -11.70 -7.71
C LYS A 24 18.32 -11.78 -6.47
N GLN A 25 17.33 -12.68 -6.45
CA GLN A 25 16.54 -12.96 -5.24
C GLN A 25 17.45 -13.36 -4.07
N GLY A 26 18.47 -14.22 -4.32
CA GLY A 26 19.47 -14.57 -3.30
C GLY A 26 20.22 -13.36 -2.75
N LYS A 27 20.59 -12.39 -3.62
CA LYS A 27 21.25 -11.14 -3.19
C LYS A 27 20.35 -10.24 -2.35
N VAL A 28 19.09 -10.16 -2.71
CA VAL A 28 18.07 -9.40 -1.92
C VAL A 28 17.90 -10.05 -0.55
N THR A 29 17.85 -11.37 -0.47
CA THR A 29 17.75 -12.10 0.81
C THR A 29 18.97 -11.87 1.69
N GLU A 30 20.18 -11.95 1.13
CA GLU A 30 21.43 -11.63 1.84
C GLU A 30 21.43 -10.18 2.37
N PHE A 31 21.02 -9.22 1.52
CA PHE A 31 20.88 -7.83 1.89
C PHE A 31 19.89 -7.68 3.05
N PHE A 32 18.70 -8.27 2.94
CA PHE A 32 17.65 -8.13 3.93
C PHE A 32 18.09 -8.66 5.30
N ASN A 33 18.78 -9.79 5.37
CA ASN A 33 19.30 -10.34 6.62
C ASN A 33 20.26 -9.37 7.33
N LYS A 34 21.11 -8.67 6.56
CA LYS A 34 22.00 -7.62 7.10
C LYS A 34 21.18 -6.40 7.56
N PHE A 35 20.29 -5.96 6.71
CA PHE A 35 19.47 -4.76 6.92
C PHE A 35 18.60 -4.84 8.18
N ARG A 36 17.95 -5.98 8.40
CA ARG A 36 17.11 -6.20 9.57
C ARG A 36 17.90 -6.19 10.89
N ASN A 37 19.11 -6.72 10.86
CA ASN A 37 19.94 -6.79 12.07
C ASN A 37 20.56 -5.42 12.41
N ASP A 38 21.01 -4.71 11.41
CA ASP A 38 21.60 -3.38 11.53
C ASP A 38 21.35 -2.54 10.26
N PRO A 39 20.22 -1.81 10.17
CA PRO A 39 19.94 -0.96 9.02
C PRO A 39 21.00 0.11 8.77
N MET A 40 21.79 0.46 9.81
CA MET A 40 22.84 1.46 9.71
C MET A 40 24.24 0.85 9.48
N HIS A 41 24.30 -0.46 9.22
CA HIS A 41 25.56 -1.12 8.91
C HIS A 41 26.28 -0.45 7.73
N PRO A 42 27.61 -0.21 7.82
CA PRO A 42 28.36 0.50 6.77
C PRO A 42 28.26 -0.11 5.37
N GLY A 43 27.94 -1.42 5.28
CA GLY A 43 27.69 -2.10 4.00
C GLY A 43 26.30 -1.86 3.40
N ILE A 44 25.42 -1.16 4.13
CA ILE A 44 24.12 -0.70 3.65
C ILE A 44 24.30 0.77 3.27
N ASN A 45 24.47 1.02 1.99
CA ASN A 45 24.68 2.37 1.50
C ASN A 45 23.33 3.02 1.23
N PHE A 46 22.89 3.93 2.12
CA PHE A 46 21.72 4.77 1.89
C PHE A 46 22.11 5.92 0.97
N GLU A 47 21.47 5.99 -0.17
CA GLU A 47 21.65 7.06 -1.15
C GLU A 47 20.35 7.88 -1.24
N LYS A 48 20.48 9.21 -1.13
CA LYS A 48 19.34 10.12 -1.33
C LYS A 48 18.96 10.13 -2.80
N ILE A 49 17.66 10.09 -3.06
CA ILE A 49 17.13 10.18 -4.41
C ILE A 49 16.81 11.65 -4.69
N ASN A 50 17.69 12.31 -5.46
CA ASN A 50 17.60 13.76 -5.69
C ASN A 50 16.32 14.16 -6.43
N GLU A 51 15.85 13.33 -7.36
CA GLU A 51 14.67 13.57 -8.18
C GLU A 51 13.35 13.09 -7.51
N GLY A 52 13.43 12.45 -6.34
CA GLY A 52 12.27 12.01 -5.57
C GLY A 52 11.59 13.17 -4.88
N ILE A 53 10.25 13.19 -4.90
CA ILE A 53 9.44 14.21 -4.19
C ILE A 53 9.42 13.99 -2.69
N ASP A 54 9.44 12.75 -2.23
CA ASP A 54 9.49 12.41 -0.80
C ASP A 54 10.93 12.27 -0.33
N LYS A 55 11.32 13.12 0.61
CA LYS A 55 12.70 13.17 1.14
C LYS A 55 13.00 12.05 2.14
N ASN A 56 11.97 11.37 2.65
CA ASN A 56 12.12 10.22 3.53
C ASN A 56 12.35 8.92 2.75
N ILE A 57 12.12 8.96 1.42
CA ILE A 57 12.41 7.83 0.56
C ILE A 57 13.87 7.92 0.08
N CYS A 58 14.59 6.82 0.27
CA CYS A 58 15.98 6.67 -0.16
C CYS A 58 16.17 5.33 -0.88
N SER A 59 17.28 5.19 -1.58
CA SER A 59 17.72 3.91 -2.13
C SER A 59 18.75 3.26 -1.25
N VAL A 60 18.80 1.92 -1.31
CA VAL A 60 19.83 1.10 -0.68
C VAL A 60 20.44 0.17 -1.73
N ARG A 61 21.74 -0.04 -1.64
CA ARG A 61 22.45 -0.87 -2.59
C ARG A 61 22.25 -2.35 -2.28
N ILE A 62 21.66 -3.08 -3.21
CA ILE A 62 21.56 -4.55 -3.14
C ILE A 62 22.85 -5.18 -3.70
N ASP A 63 23.20 -4.81 -4.93
CA ASP A 63 24.45 -5.16 -5.60
C ASP A 63 24.89 -4.02 -6.57
N ASP A 64 25.74 -4.31 -7.53
CA ASP A 64 26.25 -3.31 -8.46
C ASP A 64 25.17 -2.75 -9.38
N THR A 65 24.11 -3.51 -9.66
CA THR A 65 23.07 -3.17 -10.64
C THR A 65 21.68 -2.96 -10.02
N TYR A 66 21.39 -3.53 -8.84
CA TYR A 66 20.07 -3.50 -8.22
C TYR A 66 20.00 -2.57 -7.00
N ARG A 67 18.86 -1.92 -6.86
CA ARG A 67 18.56 -1.03 -5.72
C ARG A 67 17.26 -1.43 -5.06
N GLY A 68 17.25 -1.35 -3.73
CA GLY A 68 16.03 -1.35 -2.94
C GLY A 68 15.58 0.07 -2.66
N ILE A 69 14.27 0.31 -2.65
CA ILE A 69 13.67 1.59 -2.26
C ILE A 69 13.09 1.44 -0.87
N VAL A 70 13.45 2.38 0.02
CA VAL A 70 13.14 2.30 1.45
C VAL A 70 12.64 3.64 1.95
N VAL A 71 11.53 3.65 2.69
CA VAL A 71 11.20 4.76 3.59
C VAL A 71 12.02 4.61 4.86
N ARG A 72 12.69 5.67 5.22
CA ARG A 72 13.42 5.77 6.47
C ARG A 72 12.80 6.85 7.34
N GLU A 73 12.22 6.44 8.46
CA GLU A 73 11.75 7.37 9.49
C GLU A 73 12.77 7.41 10.64
N PRO A 74 13.58 8.48 10.69
CA PRO A 74 14.72 8.54 11.64
C PRO A 74 14.30 8.55 13.11
N GLU A 75 13.14 9.16 13.42
CA GLU A 75 12.70 9.35 14.80
C GLU A 75 12.14 8.09 15.43
N SER A 76 11.44 7.27 14.64
CA SER A 76 10.77 6.06 15.13
C SER A 76 11.59 4.77 14.93
N ASN A 77 12.76 4.84 14.30
CA ASN A 77 13.59 3.67 13.93
C ASN A 77 12.81 2.64 13.09
N VAL A 78 11.93 3.15 12.20
CA VAL A 78 11.13 2.35 11.28
C VAL A 78 11.70 2.43 9.88
N TYR A 79 11.73 1.29 9.22
CA TYR A 79 12.17 1.14 7.84
C TYR A 79 11.15 0.35 7.05
N ILE A 80 10.69 0.87 5.90
CA ILE A 80 9.70 0.21 5.07
C ILE A 80 10.30 -0.02 3.68
N LEU A 81 10.49 -1.28 3.30
CA LEU A 81 10.94 -1.68 1.97
C LEU A 81 9.77 -1.59 1.00
N LEU A 82 9.87 -0.72 -0.01
CA LEU A 82 8.80 -0.40 -0.94
C LEU A 82 8.92 -1.09 -2.29
N TRP A 83 10.15 -1.17 -2.83
CA TRP A 83 10.41 -1.67 -4.17
C TRP A 83 11.83 -2.21 -4.30
N VAL A 84 12.06 -3.12 -5.24
CA VAL A 84 13.39 -3.58 -5.62
C VAL A 84 13.46 -3.84 -7.11
N ASP A 85 14.45 -3.24 -7.78
CA ASP A 85 14.63 -3.42 -9.21
C ASP A 85 16.05 -3.02 -9.63
N HIS A 86 16.32 -3.13 -10.95
CA HIS A 86 17.49 -2.53 -11.55
C HIS A 86 17.54 -1.02 -11.23
N HIS A 87 18.76 -0.47 -11.10
CA HIS A 87 18.99 0.90 -10.67
C HIS A 87 18.06 1.92 -11.35
N ASP A 88 18.01 1.93 -12.67
CA ASP A 88 17.25 2.94 -13.43
C ASP A 88 15.74 2.77 -13.25
N GLU A 89 15.25 1.54 -13.22
CA GLU A 89 13.83 1.21 -13.01
C GLU A 89 13.39 1.55 -11.59
N ALA A 90 14.21 1.25 -10.58
CA ALA A 90 13.94 1.61 -9.19
C ALA A 90 13.85 3.13 -9.01
N TYR A 91 14.73 3.89 -9.64
CA TYR A 91 14.69 5.35 -9.60
C TYR A 91 13.52 5.93 -10.39
N ALA A 92 13.15 5.33 -11.53
CA ALA A 92 11.95 5.73 -12.28
C ALA A 92 10.67 5.50 -11.47
N TRP A 93 10.57 4.35 -10.77
CA TRP A 93 9.43 4.01 -9.92
C TRP A 93 9.20 5.05 -8.82
N VAL A 94 10.27 5.51 -8.17
CA VAL A 94 10.16 6.36 -6.97
C VAL A 94 9.94 7.84 -7.26
N LYS A 95 10.20 8.31 -8.48
CA LYS A 95 10.18 9.76 -8.83
C LYS A 95 8.93 10.49 -8.34
N ARG A 96 7.76 9.85 -8.39
CA ARG A 96 6.46 10.42 -8.05
C ARG A 96 5.84 9.84 -6.79
N LYS A 97 6.52 8.89 -6.14
CA LYS A 97 6.00 8.23 -4.96
C LYS A 97 6.11 9.11 -3.71
N LYS A 98 5.05 9.09 -2.91
CA LYS A 98 5.01 9.67 -1.58
C LYS A 98 4.51 8.63 -0.60
N CYS A 99 5.10 8.62 0.59
CA CYS A 99 4.67 7.80 1.71
C CYS A 99 4.22 8.71 2.85
N SER A 100 3.02 8.50 3.37
CA SER A 100 2.48 9.27 4.48
C SER A 100 1.58 8.42 5.37
N ILE A 101 1.18 8.99 6.50
CA ILE A 101 0.16 8.40 7.38
C ILE A 101 -1.16 9.09 7.07
N ASN A 102 -2.20 8.31 6.82
CA ASN A 102 -3.56 8.81 6.67
C ASN A 102 -4.02 9.46 7.99
N LYS A 103 -4.46 10.71 7.94
CA LYS A 103 -4.84 11.50 9.12
C LYS A 103 -6.07 10.99 9.85
N LEU A 104 -6.93 10.23 9.15
CA LEU A 104 -8.17 9.72 9.72
C LEU A 104 -8.05 8.28 10.19
N THR A 105 -7.43 7.42 9.37
CA THR A 105 -7.33 5.98 9.67
C THR A 105 -6.04 5.64 10.43
N GLY A 106 -5.05 6.54 10.42
CA GLY A 106 -3.74 6.31 10.98
C GLY A 106 -2.92 5.26 10.21
N SER A 107 -3.37 4.82 9.03
CA SER A 107 -2.68 3.83 8.21
C SER A 107 -1.56 4.42 7.37
N VAL A 108 -0.55 3.60 7.05
CA VAL A 108 0.50 3.97 6.09
C VAL A 108 -0.05 3.90 4.68
N GLN A 109 0.17 4.95 3.90
CA GLN A 109 -0.24 5.05 2.50
C GLN A 109 0.97 5.31 1.60
N ILE A 110 0.98 4.66 0.42
CA ILE A 110 1.92 4.94 -0.67
C ILE A 110 1.11 5.30 -1.90
N PHE A 111 1.42 6.43 -2.51
CA PHE A 111 0.68 6.93 -3.66
C PHE A 111 1.57 7.76 -4.60
N ASP A 112 1.09 7.97 -5.82
CA ASP A 112 1.74 8.84 -6.79
C ASP A 112 1.18 10.26 -6.67
N VAL A 113 2.09 11.23 -6.60
CA VAL A 113 1.77 12.63 -6.80
C VAL A 113 1.94 12.93 -8.29
N GLN A 114 0.83 13.08 -9.00
CA GLN A 114 0.83 13.42 -10.43
C GLN A 114 0.55 14.90 -10.60
N GLU A 115 1.33 15.57 -11.47
CA GLU A 115 0.90 16.84 -12.03
C GLU A 115 -0.29 16.58 -12.97
N VAL A 116 -1.34 17.36 -12.83
CA VAL A 116 -2.51 17.27 -13.70
C VAL A 116 -2.07 17.67 -15.11
N ILE A 117 -1.82 16.69 -15.99
CA ILE A 117 -1.59 16.97 -17.40
C ILE A 117 -2.97 17.22 -18.01
N GLU A 118 -3.24 18.47 -18.41
CA GLU A 118 -4.46 18.94 -19.06
C GLU A 118 -4.67 18.38 -20.49
N GLU A 119 -4.36 17.14 -20.77
CA GLU A 119 -4.58 16.50 -22.07
C GLU A 119 -5.68 15.43 -22.04
N GLN A 120 -6.82 15.72 -21.41
CA GLN A 120 -8.03 14.99 -21.75
C GLN A 120 -8.84 15.85 -22.73
N LYS A 121 -8.88 15.45 -24.02
CA LYS A 121 -9.78 15.98 -25.04
C LYS A 121 -11.17 16.18 -24.41
N ALA A 122 -11.70 17.38 -24.55
CA ALA A 122 -12.99 17.79 -24.02
C ALA A 122 -14.09 16.81 -24.43
N ILE A 123 -14.34 15.83 -23.56
CA ILE A 123 -15.61 15.12 -23.51
C ILE A 123 -16.50 16.04 -22.67
N ASP A 124 -17.63 16.42 -23.22
CA ASP A 124 -18.58 17.38 -22.61
C ASP A 124 -19.43 16.71 -21.49
N GLU A 125 -18.84 15.73 -20.82
CA GLU A 125 -19.48 15.00 -19.71
C GLU A 125 -19.02 15.57 -18.37
N PRO A 126 -19.94 15.65 -17.39
CA PRO A 126 -19.59 16.07 -16.04
C PRO A 126 -18.58 15.11 -15.42
N ALA A 127 -17.74 15.62 -14.52
CA ALA A 127 -16.81 14.79 -13.78
C ALA A 127 -17.57 13.71 -12.99
N LEU A 128 -17.00 12.49 -12.92
CA LEU A 128 -17.60 11.32 -12.27
C LEU A 128 -17.98 11.61 -10.81
N PHE A 129 -17.19 12.43 -10.14
CA PHE A 129 -17.33 12.78 -8.73
C PHE A 129 -17.78 14.24 -8.51
N ALA A 130 -18.44 14.87 -9.51
CA ALA A 130 -18.81 16.29 -9.44
C ALA A 130 -19.67 16.65 -8.20
N ASN A 131 -20.46 15.71 -7.69
CA ASN A 131 -21.38 15.91 -6.57
C ASN A 131 -20.79 15.43 -5.22
N ILE A 132 -19.52 15.00 -5.18
CA ILE A 132 -18.85 14.52 -3.98
C ILE A 132 -18.06 15.67 -3.34
N SER A 133 -18.28 15.91 -2.04
CA SER A 133 -17.56 16.95 -1.29
C SER A 133 -16.14 16.52 -0.92
N ASP A 134 -15.27 17.51 -0.69
CA ASP A 134 -13.88 17.27 -0.28
C ASP A 134 -13.79 16.50 1.03
N GLU A 135 -14.72 16.74 1.96
CA GLU A 135 -14.81 15.99 3.22
C GLU A 135 -15.02 14.48 3.03
N VAL A 136 -15.74 14.10 1.97
CA VAL A 136 -15.94 12.66 1.66
C VAL A 136 -14.65 12.05 1.15
N PHE A 137 -13.92 12.74 0.27
CA PHE A 137 -12.62 12.29 -0.20
C PHE A 137 -11.63 12.12 0.95
N GLU A 138 -11.62 13.06 1.89
CA GLU A 138 -10.80 12.94 3.09
C GLU A 138 -11.22 11.71 3.91
N LYS A 139 -12.53 11.50 4.15
CA LYS A 139 -13.04 10.35 4.92
C LYS A 139 -12.74 9.01 4.30
N ILE A 140 -12.65 8.89 2.98
CA ILE A 140 -12.22 7.66 2.31
C ILE A 140 -10.69 7.53 2.24
N GLY A 141 -9.95 8.45 2.84
CA GLY A 141 -8.50 8.37 2.94
C GLY A 141 -7.74 8.85 1.71
N LEU A 142 -8.38 9.65 0.84
CA LEU A 142 -7.70 10.20 -0.33
C LEU A 142 -6.76 11.34 0.10
N PRO A 143 -5.46 11.28 -0.28
CA PRO A 143 -4.52 12.37 -0.04
C PRO A 143 -4.96 13.68 -0.73
N GLU A 144 -4.76 14.81 -0.05
CA GLU A 144 -5.13 16.13 -0.57
C GLU A 144 -4.45 16.42 -1.93
N GLU A 145 -3.22 15.98 -2.08
CA GLU A 145 -2.44 16.14 -3.32
C GLU A 145 -3.08 15.44 -4.53
N GLN A 146 -3.94 14.46 -4.32
CA GLN A 146 -4.63 13.72 -5.38
C GLN A 146 -6.01 14.28 -5.73
N LEU A 147 -6.57 15.17 -4.90
CA LEU A 147 -7.91 15.75 -5.13
C LEU A 147 -8.08 16.33 -6.54
N PRO A 148 -7.15 17.16 -7.08
CA PRO A 148 -7.33 17.73 -8.42
C PRO A 148 -7.43 16.67 -9.51
N MET A 149 -6.62 15.60 -9.40
CA MET A 149 -6.60 14.48 -10.34
C MET A 149 -7.92 13.71 -10.30
N ILE A 150 -8.40 13.38 -9.10
CA ILE A 150 -9.65 12.62 -8.92
C ILE A 150 -10.87 13.42 -9.39
N LYS A 151 -10.92 14.71 -9.09
CA LYS A 151 -12.02 15.60 -9.55
C LYS A 151 -12.05 15.79 -11.08
N ALA A 152 -10.95 15.55 -11.78
CA ALA A 152 -10.90 15.61 -13.25
C ALA A 152 -11.39 14.32 -13.93
N ILE A 153 -11.56 13.22 -13.20
CA ILE A 153 -11.98 11.93 -13.76
C ILE A 153 -13.43 12.01 -14.24
N LYS A 154 -13.68 11.54 -15.46
CA LYS A 154 -15.01 11.52 -16.07
C LYS A 154 -15.63 10.13 -16.18
N THR A 155 -14.81 9.08 -16.17
CA THR A 155 -15.27 7.70 -16.38
C THR A 155 -14.66 6.72 -15.38
N LEU A 156 -15.35 5.60 -15.14
CA LEU A 156 -14.80 4.50 -14.33
C LEU A 156 -13.53 3.90 -14.94
N GLU A 157 -13.41 3.87 -16.26
CA GLU A 157 -12.19 3.40 -16.94
C GLU A 157 -11.00 4.32 -16.62
N GLY A 158 -11.25 5.64 -16.61
CA GLY A 158 -10.27 6.64 -16.16
C GLY A 158 -9.84 6.42 -14.73
N LEU A 159 -10.77 6.13 -13.81
CA LEU A 159 -10.46 5.76 -12.43
C LEU A 159 -9.61 4.49 -12.35
N HIS A 160 -10.00 3.43 -13.07
CA HIS A 160 -9.27 2.16 -13.07
C HIS A 160 -7.85 2.29 -13.61
N SER A 161 -7.61 3.17 -14.58
CA SER A 161 -6.27 3.44 -15.11
C SER A 161 -5.32 4.05 -14.07
N LEU A 162 -5.87 4.69 -13.05
CA LEU A 162 -5.13 5.34 -11.95
C LEU A 162 -5.00 4.46 -10.69
N LYS A 163 -5.50 3.22 -10.73
CA LYS A 163 -5.51 2.32 -9.56
C LYS A 163 -4.15 2.18 -8.87
N ALA A 164 -3.06 2.05 -9.64
CA ALA A 164 -1.71 1.90 -9.09
C ALA A 164 -1.14 3.19 -8.49
N ALA A 165 -1.77 4.33 -8.77
CA ALA A 165 -1.35 5.64 -8.28
C ALA A 165 -2.09 6.07 -7.00
N ILE A 166 -3.28 5.52 -6.75
CA ILE A 166 -4.17 5.89 -5.64
C ILE A 166 -3.94 4.91 -4.48
N PRO A 167 -3.97 5.36 -3.20
CA PRO A 167 -3.96 4.44 -2.07
C PRO A 167 -5.09 3.42 -2.19
N GLU A 168 -4.80 2.13 -1.93
CA GLU A 168 -5.77 1.04 -2.09
C GLU A 168 -7.07 1.30 -1.33
N GLU A 169 -6.96 1.82 -0.11
CA GLU A 169 -8.08 2.20 0.75
C GLU A 169 -8.98 3.25 0.07
N ALA A 170 -8.40 4.33 -0.43
CA ALA A 170 -9.17 5.39 -1.11
C ALA A 170 -9.75 4.90 -2.44
N PHE A 171 -9.01 4.06 -3.18
CA PHE A 171 -9.48 3.52 -4.44
C PHE A 171 -10.76 2.69 -4.28
N GLU A 172 -10.86 1.85 -3.24
CA GLU A 172 -12.06 1.05 -2.96
C GLU A 172 -13.30 1.96 -2.77
N GLY A 173 -13.16 3.03 -1.99
CA GLY A 173 -14.25 4.00 -1.79
C GLY A 173 -14.63 4.74 -3.07
N LEU A 174 -13.66 5.17 -3.86
CA LEU A 174 -13.88 5.82 -5.15
C LEU A 174 -14.58 4.87 -6.15
N GLU A 175 -14.21 3.59 -6.18
CA GLU A 175 -14.83 2.60 -7.04
C GLU A 175 -16.30 2.39 -6.69
N TRP A 176 -16.65 2.33 -5.41
CA TRP A 176 -18.04 2.23 -4.98
C TRP A 176 -18.84 3.49 -5.33
N LEU A 177 -18.31 4.68 -5.03
CA LEU A 177 -18.96 5.95 -5.40
C LEU A 177 -19.17 6.07 -6.91
N GLY A 178 -18.17 5.71 -7.71
CA GLY A 178 -18.24 5.71 -9.17
C GLY A 178 -19.24 4.70 -9.74
N ASN A 179 -19.52 3.61 -9.03
CA ASN A 179 -20.56 2.64 -9.38
C ASN A 179 -21.96 3.04 -8.88
N GLY A 180 -22.13 4.24 -8.28
CA GLY A 180 -23.42 4.80 -7.91
C GLY A 180 -23.90 4.43 -6.51
N PHE A 181 -23.06 3.87 -5.64
CA PHE A 181 -23.38 3.74 -4.22
C PHE A 181 -23.46 5.12 -3.56
N SER A 182 -24.36 5.27 -2.62
CA SER A 182 -24.49 6.53 -1.88
C SER A 182 -23.26 6.74 -0.96
N VAL A 183 -22.97 8.00 -0.65
CA VAL A 183 -21.89 8.37 0.29
C VAL A 183 -22.08 7.68 1.64
N GLU A 184 -23.33 7.60 2.14
CA GLU A 184 -23.69 6.96 3.40
C GLU A 184 -23.35 5.47 3.37
N GLU A 185 -23.77 4.74 2.32
CA GLU A 185 -23.48 3.31 2.17
C GLU A 185 -21.96 3.03 2.11
N VAL A 186 -21.21 3.88 1.40
CA VAL A 186 -19.76 3.75 1.30
C VAL A 186 -19.09 3.97 2.65
N LEU A 187 -19.43 5.07 3.34
CA LEU A 187 -18.83 5.40 4.62
C LEU A 187 -19.19 4.38 5.70
N ASP A 188 -20.45 3.98 5.81
CA ASP A 188 -20.88 3.02 6.82
C ASP A 188 -20.30 1.61 6.62
N THR A 189 -20.08 1.23 5.36
CA THR A 189 -19.62 -0.13 5.02
C THR A 189 -18.11 -0.25 5.02
N LEU A 190 -17.41 0.69 4.40
CA LEU A 190 -15.97 0.61 4.19
C LEU A 190 -15.17 1.38 5.26
N TYR A 191 -15.75 2.44 5.80
CA TYR A 191 -15.10 3.36 6.77
C TYR A 191 -15.97 3.57 8.01
N PRO A 192 -16.45 2.49 8.68
CA PRO A 192 -17.26 2.67 9.87
C PRO A 192 -16.51 3.53 10.88
N GLU A 193 -17.22 4.45 11.52
CA GLU A 193 -16.65 5.30 12.57
C GLU A 193 -16.09 4.41 13.69
N THR A 194 -14.80 4.20 13.65
CA THR A 194 -14.04 3.66 14.77
C THR A 194 -13.77 4.79 15.76
N GLU A 195 -13.65 4.47 17.05
CA GLU A 195 -13.27 5.45 18.08
C GLU A 195 -12.13 6.33 17.54
N LYS A 196 -12.29 7.66 17.65
CA LYS A 196 -11.28 8.62 17.21
C LYS A 196 -9.95 8.33 17.90
N VAL A 197 -9.10 7.60 17.23
CA VAL A 197 -7.72 7.40 17.66
C VAL A 197 -6.96 8.68 17.33
N GLU A 198 -6.26 9.23 18.30
CA GLU A 198 -5.38 10.38 18.05
C GLU A 198 -4.24 9.94 17.12
N VAL A 199 -4.36 10.31 15.84
CA VAL A 199 -3.39 9.95 14.81
C VAL A 199 -2.18 10.86 14.91
N LYS A 200 -1.00 10.29 15.10
CA LYS A 200 0.27 10.99 15.02
C LYS A 200 0.87 10.78 13.63
N GLU A 201 0.93 11.85 12.85
CA GLU A 201 1.38 11.81 11.45
C GLU A 201 2.83 11.31 11.26
N ASN A 202 3.63 11.26 12.32
CA ASN A 202 5.03 10.83 12.30
C ASN A 202 5.25 9.48 13.00
N ASP A 203 4.21 8.84 13.53
CA ASP A 203 4.35 7.55 14.23
C ASP A 203 4.10 6.37 13.28
N PHE A 204 5.06 6.13 12.38
CA PHE A 204 5.01 5.02 11.45
C PHE A 204 4.99 3.65 12.15
N ALA A 205 5.53 3.55 13.36
CA ALA A 205 5.49 2.30 14.12
C ALA A 205 4.05 1.95 14.53
N ALA A 206 3.29 2.92 15.04
CA ALA A 206 1.88 2.76 15.35
C ALA A 206 1.04 2.58 14.07
N ALA A 207 1.33 3.36 13.02
CA ALA A 207 0.62 3.30 11.76
C ALA A 207 0.72 1.93 11.08
N LEU A 208 1.87 1.27 11.12
CA LEU A 208 2.06 -0.09 10.58
C LEU A 208 1.26 -1.16 11.35
N GLN A 209 0.81 -0.89 12.57
CA GLN A 209 0.00 -1.84 13.35
C GLN A 209 -1.50 -1.77 13.02
N THR A 210 -1.95 -0.76 12.28
CA THR A 210 -3.36 -0.64 11.88
C THR A 210 -3.77 -1.79 10.97
N ASP A 211 -5.03 -2.21 11.06
CA ASP A 211 -5.58 -3.28 10.23
C ASP A 211 -5.46 -2.97 8.73
N THR A 212 -5.59 -1.69 8.37
CA THR A 212 -5.43 -1.22 6.98
C THR A 212 -3.99 -1.34 6.51
N SER A 213 -3.01 -0.89 7.30
CA SER A 213 -1.59 -1.02 6.93
C SER A 213 -1.16 -2.48 6.79
N ARG A 214 -1.68 -3.36 7.63
CA ARG A 214 -1.39 -4.81 7.57
C ARG A 214 -1.88 -5.51 6.30
N LYS A 215 -2.72 -4.86 5.49
CA LYS A 215 -3.09 -5.36 4.15
C LYS A 215 -1.94 -5.21 3.15
N SER A 216 -1.21 -4.11 3.25
CA SER A 216 -0.20 -3.69 2.28
C SER A 216 1.24 -3.82 2.78
N PHE A 217 1.42 -4.05 4.10
CA PHE A 217 2.73 -4.15 4.73
C PHE A 217 2.82 -5.36 5.67
N VAL A 218 3.92 -6.08 5.59
CA VAL A 218 4.27 -7.18 6.50
C VAL A 218 5.43 -6.72 7.39
N ILE A 219 5.22 -6.73 8.71
CA ILE A 219 6.28 -6.47 9.68
C ILE A 219 7.04 -7.77 9.88
N VAL A 220 8.36 -7.73 9.71
CA VAL A 220 9.21 -8.92 9.80
C VAL A 220 9.88 -8.97 11.16
N GLU A 221 9.46 -9.90 12.01
CA GLU A 221 9.99 -10.06 13.37
C GLU A 221 11.20 -11.01 13.44
N GLY A 222 11.30 -12.00 12.55
CA GLY A 222 12.31 -13.04 12.57
C GLY A 222 12.92 -13.39 11.21
N GLU A 223 14.09 -14.07 11.24
CA GLU A 223 14.73 -14.58 10.01
C GLU A 223 13.94 -15.73 9.41
N GLU A 224 13.38 -16.59 10.24
CA GLU A 224 12.52 -17.70 9.82
C GLU A 224 11.25 -17.19 9.12
N GLU A 225 10.64 -16.16 9.68
CA GLU A 225 9.47 -15.50 9.10
C GLU A 225 9.81 -14.86 7.75
N LEU A 226 10.94 -14.16 7.66
CA LEU A 226 11.40 -13.61 6.39
C LEU A 226 11.61 -14.70 5.35
N GLN A 227 12.30 -15.80 5.71
CA GLN A 227 12.53 -16.90 4.79
C GLN A 227 11.23 -17.56 4.35
N ALA A 228 10.27 -17.72 5.27
CA ALA A 228 8.92 -18.19 4.94
C ALA A 228 8.24 -17.22 3.93
N ILE A 229 8.31 -15.93 4.21
CA ILE A 229 7.78 -14.87 3.34
C ILE A 229 8.41 -14.96 1.93
N MET A 230 9.72 -15.00 1.84
CA MET A 230 10.45 -15.00 0.56
C MET A 230 10.34 -16.32 -0.23
N GLN A 231 9.99 -17.43 0.41
CA GLN A 231 9.85 -18.75 -0.22
C GLN A 231 8.42 -19.08 -0.63
N GLU A 232 7.45 -18.38 -0.07
CA GLU A 232 6.03 -18.62 -0.41
C GLU A 232 5.72 -18.14 -1.84
N PRO A 233 4.89 -18.87 -2.58
CA PRO A 233 4.40 -18.43 -3.89
C PRO A 233 3.69 -17.08 -3.79
N LEU A 234 3.87 -16.22 -4.81
CA LEU A 234 3.27 -14.89 -4.88
C LEU A 234 1.74 -14.92 -4.69
N GLU A 235 1.11 -16.02 -5.13
CA GLU A 235 -0.33 -16.25 -4.98
C GLU A 235 -0.75 -16.26 -3.50
N LYS A 236 0.07 -16.80 -2.59
CA LYS A 236 -0.24 -16.80 -1.15
C LYS A 236 -0.18 -15.41 -0.53
N TRP A 237 0.65 -14.52 -1.06
CA TRP A 237 0.75 -13.13 -0.61
C TRP A 237 -0.43 -12.29 -1.10
N ARG A 238 -0.95 -12.59 -2.29
CA ARG A 238 -2.18 -12.00 -2.82
C ARG A 238 -3.44 -12.47 -2.08
N ILE A 239 -3.36 -13.59 -1.36
CA ILE A 239 -4.45 -14.18 -0.57
C ILE A 239 -4.39 -13.69 0.90
N PHE A 240 -3.73 -12.59 1.18
CA PHE A 240 -3.82 -12.00 2.53
C PHE A 240 -5.25 -11.52 2.73
N LEU A 241 -6.04 -12.36 3.43
CA LEU A 241 -7.39 -11.98 3.79
C LEU A 241 -7.32 -10.76 4.69
N HIS A 242 -7.95 -9.70 4.26
CA HIS A 242 -8.28 -8.59 5.13
C HIS A 242 -8.88 -9.12 6.44
N PRO A 243 -8.61 -8.53 7.62
CA PRO A 243 -9.18 -8.98 8.89
C PRO A 243 -10.70 -9.15 8.85
N THR A 244 -11.41 -8.29 8.10
CA THR A 244 -12.86 -8.43 7.88
C THR A 244 -13.20 -9.65 7.02
N GLN A 245 -12.41 -9.94 5.98
CA GLN A 245 -12.57 -11.14 5.15
C GLN A 245 -12.25 -12.40 5.96
N ARG A 246 -11.19 -12.37 6.78
CA ARG A 246 -10.84 -13.46 7.69
C ARG A 246 -11.98 -13.76 8.67
N LYS A 247 -12.56 -12.71 9.28
CA LYS A 247 -13.75 -12.86 10.15
C LYS A 247 -14.92 -13.54 9.42
N VAL A 248 -15.09 -13.26 8.12
CA VAL A 248 -16.14 -13.90 7.30
C VAL A 248 -15.79 -15.37 7.02
N VAL A 249 -14.52 -15.66 6.70
CA VAL A 249 -14.06 -17.03 6.43
C VAL A 249 -14.10 -17.90 7.69
N GLU A 250 -13.67 -17.37 8.82
CA GLU A 250 -13.64 -18.11 10.10
C GLU A 250 -15.02 -18.24 10.77
N LYS A 251 -16.02 -17.48 10.29
CA LYS A 251 -17.37 -17.51 10.86
C LYS A 251 -18.17 -18.72 10.36
N ASN A 252 -18.61 -19.56 11.27
CA ASN A 252 -19.57 -20.61 10.95
C ASN A 252 -20.96 -20.02 10.71
N PHE A 253 -21.45 -20.17 9.47
CA PHE A 253 -22.79 -19.75 9.09
C PHE A 253 -23.73 -20.94 9.12
N ASN A 254 -24.89 -20.78 9.76
CA ASN A 254 -25.94 -21.82 9.81
C ASN A 254 -26.78 -21.88 8.51
N GLY A 255 -26.29 -21.34 7.39
CA GLY A 255 -26.98 -21.28 6.11
C GLY A 255 -26.13 -20.55 5.05
N PRO A 256 -26.68 -20.36 3.84
CA PRO A 256 -25.94 -19.69 2.76
C PRO A 256 -25.56 -18.26 3.17
N ALA A 257 -24.28 -17.94 3.05
CA ALA A 257 -23.76 -16.59 3.26
C ALA A 257 -23.56 -15.88 1.91
N ARG A 258 -23.88 -14.59 1.85
CA ARG A 258 -23.65 -13.74 0.69
C ARG A 258 -22.54 -12.74 0.99
N VAL A 259 -21.46 -12.80 0.21
CA VAL A 259 -20.37 -11.83 0.29
C VAL A 259 -20.56 -10.77 -0.80
N LEU A 260 -20.74 -9.53 -0.38
CA LEU A 260 -20.90 -8.37 -1.26
C LEU A 260 -19.60 -7.55 -1.27
N GLY A 261 -19.32 -6.89 -2.38
CA GLY A 261 -18.17 -6.02 -2.55
C GLY A 261 -17.93 -5.67 -4.02
N GLY A 262 -17.20 -4.61 -4.31
CA GLY A 262 -16.83 -4.18 -5.66
C GLY A 262 -15.97 -5.20 -6.43
N ALA A 263 -15.63 -4.90 -7.68
CA ALA A 263 -14.71 -5.72 -8.46
C ALA A 263 -13.30 -5.66 -7.84
N GLY A 264 -12.63 -6.80 -7.73
CA GLY A 264 -11.27 -6.86 -7.17
C GLY A 264 -11.17 -6.92 -5.64
N THR A 265 -12.27 -6.84 -4.88
CA THR A 265 -12.28 -6.87 -3.42
C THR A 265 -12.04 -8.25 -2.79
N GLY A 266 -11.53 -9.20 -3.55
CA GLY A 266 -11.18 -10.53 -3.03
C GLY A 266 -12.36 -11.46 -2.70
N LYS A 267 -13.59 -11.18 -3.16
CA LYS A 267 -14.77 -12.07 -2.94
C LYS A 267 -14.51 -13.52 -3.32
N THR A 268 -13.85 -13.74 -4.45
CA THR A 268 -13.45 -15.08 -4.93
C THR A 268 -12.47 -15.74 -3.96
N VAL A 269 -11.56 -14.98 -3.37
CA VAL A 269 -10.59 -15.47 -2.38
C VAL A 269 -11.32 -15.93 -1.12
N VAL A 270 -12.25 -15.11 -0.60
CA VAL A 270 -13.10 -15.48 0.55
C VAL A 270 -13.91 -16.74 0.27
N ALA A 271 -14.51 -16.84 -0.93
CA ALA A 271 -15.30 -18.00 -1.32
C ALA A 271 -14.45 -19.28 -1.47
N MET A 272 -13.22 -19.16 -2.00
CA MET A 272 -12.31 -20.31 -2.11
C MET A 272 -11.82 -20.79 -0.75
N GLN A 273 -11.46 -19.89 0.16
CA GLN A 273 -10.97 -20.29 1.49
C GLN A 273 -12.06 -20.89 2.38
N ASN A 274 -13.32 -20.46 2.24
CA ASN A 274 -14.44 -21.08 2.93
C ASN A 274 -14.75 -22.52 2.46
N HIS A 275 -14.15 -22.96 1.34
CA HIS A 275 -14.31 -24.32 0.79
C HIS A 275 -13.22 -25.29 1.23
N PHE A 276 -12.14 -24.79 1.87
CA PHE A 276 -11.00 -25.57 2.34
C PHE A 276 -10.95 -25.76 3.88
N LEU A 277 -11.95 -25.28 4.59
CA LEU A 277 -12.19 -25.52 6.02
C LEU A 277 -13.44 -26.39 6.19
#